data_9baeb2b5d5b106e399514c57f0e32ad7
#
_entry.id   9baeb2b5d5b106e399514c57f0e32ad7
#
_cell.length_a   1.000
_cell.length_b   1.000
_cell.length_c   1.000
_cell.angle_alpha   90.00
_cell.angle_beta   90.00
_cell.angle_gamma   90.00
#
_symmetry.space_group_name_H-M   'P 1'
#
loop_
_entity.id
_entity.type
_entity.pdbx_description
1 polymer ?
#
loop_
_entity_poly.entity_id
_entity_poly.type
_entity_poly.pdbx_seq_one_letter_code
_entity_poly.pdbx_strand_id
1 'polypeptide(L)'
;SFPTRRSSDLDTLEILFALLAIIFSSASFVFLCASFIHTNSAFNGLTTLLGTLIGFFAAIYVPYGNMPQTLKYIIRFLPAFQGASAIREIWMNQELQWFHCPSEIKTGYADYMGLTISFGNATLSPHMKILYMFISGLIFLGLATAILSRKRQQER
;
A
#
# COMPACT_ATOMS: atom_id res chain seq x y z
N SER A 1 -29.09 3.16 16.36
CA SER A 1 -28.49 2.00 17.00
C SER A 1 -26.99 2.05 16.74
N PHE A 2 -26.18 2.27 17.77
CA PHE A 2 -24.72 2.25 17.65
C PHE A 2 -24.22 0.87 17.19
N PRO A 3 -23.20 0.80 16.33
CA PRO A 3 -22.62 -0.48 15.93
C PRO A 3 -22.20 -1.26 17.18
N THR A 4 -22.55 -2.52 17.21
CA THR A 4 -22.25 -3.37 18.34
C THR A 4 -20.72 -3.47 18.49
N ARG A 5 -20.23 -3.36 19.73
CA ARG A 5 -18.82 -3.41 20.14
C ARG A 5 -18.00 -4.52 19.44
N ARG A 6 -18.64 -5.59 19.04
CA ARG A 6 -18.02 -6.75 18.40
C ARG A 6 -17.57 -6.50 16.94
N SER A 7 -18.27 -5.65 16.18
CA SER A 7 -17.83 -5.27 14.82
C SER A 7 -16.62 -4.35 14.87
N SER A 8 -16.60 -3.42 15.84
CA SER A 8 -15.47 -2.50 16.05
C SER A 8 -14.16 -3.21 16.42
N ASP A 9 -14.24 -4.33 17.18
CA ASP A 9 -13.05 -5.09 17.59
C ASP A 9 -12.44 -5.86 16.41
N LEU A 10 -13.26 -6.43 15.51
CA LEU A 10 -12.81 -7.13 14.32
C LEU A 10 -12.15 -6.17 13.31
N ASP A 11 -12.76 -5.01 13.12
CA ASP A 11 -12.21 -3.98 12.23
C ASP A 11 -10.87 -3.44 12.75
N THR A 12 -10.76 -3.27 14.07
CA THR A 12 -9.50 -2.87 14.71
C THR A 12 -8.40 -3.92 14.49
N LEU A 13 -8.73 -5.20 14.56
CA LEU A 13 -7.80 -6.28 14.30
C LEU A 13 -7.36 -6.31 12.83
N GLU A 14 -8.30 -6.13 11.89
CA GLU A 14 -7.98 -6.02 10.45
C GLU A 14 -7.07 -4.84 10.15
N ILE A 15 -7.31 -3.68 10.74
CA ILE A 15 -6.44 -2.51 10.61
C ILE A 15 -5.04 -2.81 11.14
N LEU A 16 -4.93 -3.50 12.30
CA LEU A 16 -3.65 -3.88 12.85
C LEU A 16 -2.86 -4.80 11.92
N PHE A 17 -3.52 -5.82 11.34
CA PHE A 17 -2.91 -6.69 10.34
C PHE A 17 -2.51 -5.92 9.08
N ALA A 18 -3.33 -5.00 8.61
CA ALA A 18 -3.00 -4.14 7.48
C ALA A 18 -1.76 -3.29 7.76
N LEU A 19 -1.66 -2.69 8.96
CA LEU A 19 -0.50 -1.91 9.38
C LEU A 19 0.77 -2.75 9.42
N LEU A 20 0.72 -3.96 9.98
CA LEU A 20 1.86 -4.88 10.00
C LEU A 20 2.29 -5.27 8.58
N ALA A 21 1.34 -5.54 7.69
CA ALA A 21 1.61 -5.85 6.29
C ALA A 21 2.26 -4.67 5.54
N ILE A 22 1.80 -3.43 5.79
CA ILE A 22 2.38 -2.21 5.21
C ILE A 22 3.83 -2.04 5.69
N ILE A 23 4.07 -2.14 7.00
CA ILE A 23 5.40 -1.98 7.59
C ILE A 23 6.35 -3.03 6.99
N PHE A 24 5.94 -4.29 6.98
CA PHE A 24 6.75 -5.38 6.44
C PHE A 24 7.07 -5.19 4.95
N SER A 25 6.07 -4.90 4.13
CA SER A 25 6.24 -4.75 2.69
C SER A 25 7.06 -3.51 2.33
N SER A 26 6.81 -2.38 3.01
CA SER A 26 7.56 -1.14 2.80
C SER A 26 9.01 -1.26 3.25
N ALA A 27 9.27 -1.90 4.40
CA ALA A 27 10.63 -2.16 4.87
C ALA A 27 11.40 -3.06 3.90
N SER A 28 10.77 -4.12 3.40
CA SER A 28 11.35 -5.03 2.40
C SER A 28 11.65 -4.31 1.08
N PHE A 29 10.78 -3.40 0.65
CA PHE A 29 10.99 -2.57 -0.53
C PHE A 29 12.18 -1.62 -0.37
N VAL A 30 12.27 -0.91 0.76
CA VAL A 30 13.40 -0.02 1.07
C VAL A 30 14.70 -0.81 1.17
N PHE A 31 14.66 -2.00 1.78
CA PHE A 31 15.82 -2.88 1.88
C PHE A 31 16.29 -3.35 0.50
N LEU A 32 15.37 -3.68 -0.40
CA LEU A 32 15.70 -3.99 -1.79
C LEU A 32 16.38 -2.80 -2.48
N CYS A 33 15.81 -1.60 -2.36
CA CYS A 33 16.42 -0.39 -2.93
C CYS A 33 17.82 -0.12 -2.34
N ALA A 34 17.98 -0.29 -1.02
CA ALA A 34 19.27 -0.14 -0.34
C ALA A 34 20.32 -1.15 -0.82
N SER A 35 19.91 -2.35 -1.22
CA SER A 35 20.84 -3.38 -1.71
C SER A 35 21.58 -3.00 -3.00
N PHE A 36 21.07 -2.06 -3.77
CA PHE A 36 21.72 -1.51 -4.96
C PHE A 36 22.71 -0.38 -4.66
N ILE A 37 22.67 0.18 -3.45
CA ILE A 37 23.46 1.35 -3.08
C ILE A 37 24.73 0.93 -2.36
N HIS A 38 25.83 1.66 -2.65
CA HIS A 38 27.16 1.33 -2.14
C HIS A 38 27.73 2.45 -1.23
N THR A 39 27.09 3.62 -1.18
CA THR A 39 27.59 4.78 -0.44
C THR A 39 26.53 5.33 0.50
N ASN A 40 26.98 5.80 1.69
CA ASN A 40 26.06 6.42 2.67
C ASN A 40 25.38 7.67 2.14
N SER A 41 26.05 8.45 1.31
CA SER A 41 25.48 9.66 0.69
C SER A 41 24.32 9.31 -0.26
N ALA A 42 24.50 8.28 -1.10
CA ALA A 42 23.45 7.82 -2.01
C ALA A 42 22.28 7.20 -1.24
N PHE A 43 22.53 6.51 -0.11
CA PHE A 43 21.49 5.98 0.76
C PHE A 43 20.65 7.11 1.39
N ASN A 44 21.29 8.16 1.90
CA ASN A 44 20.59 9.32 2.44
C ASN A 44 19.74 10.04 1.38
N GLY A 45 20.27 10.17 0.16
CA GLY A 45 19.51 10.71 -0.97
C GLY A 45 18.30 9.87 -1.32
N LEU A 46 18.46 8.53 -1.36
CA LEU A 46 17.35 7.60 -1.63
C LEU A 46 16.25 7.71 -0.57
N THR A 47 16.60 7.70 0.73
CA THR A 47 15.63 7.77 1.81
C THR A 47 14.84 9.08 1.79
N THR A 48 15.49 10.19 1.47
CA THR A 48 14.82 11.48 1.31
C THR A 48 13.85 11.47 0.13
N LEU A 49 14.27 10.94 -1.01
CA LEU A 49 13.42 10.82 -2.19
C LEU A 49 12.22 9.89 -1.93
N LEU A 50 12.45 8.72 -1.35
CA LEU A 50 11.38 7.77 -1.02
C LEU A 50 10.39 8.37 -0.03
N GLY A 51 10.87 9.07 1.01
CA GLY A 51 10.01 9.72 1.99
C GLY A 51 9.08 10.76 1.35
N THR A 52 9.57 11.54 0.41
CA THR A 52 8.76 12.52 -0.33
C THR A 52 7.80 11.84 -1.30
N LEU A 53 8.27 10.85 -2.05
CA LEU A 53 7.48 10.17 -3.08
C LEU A 53 6.38 9.27 -2.48
N ILE A 54 6.59 8.70 -1.29
CA ILE A 54 5.57 7.85 -0.63
C ILE A 54 4.26 8.60 -0.43
N GLY A 55 4.31 9.89 -0.06
CA GLY A 55 3.12 10.71 0.10
C GLY A 55 2.31 10.87 -1.21
N PHE A 56 3.00 10.95 -2.34
CA PHE A 56 2.36 10.96 -3.66
C PHE A 56 1.86 9.56 -4.05
N PHE A 57 2.68 8.54 -3.88
CA PHE A 57 2.34 7.17 -4.25
C PHE A 57 1.24 6.55 -3.39
N ALA A 58 1.12 6.97 -2.13
CA ALA A 58 0.00 6.57 -1.27
C ALA A 58 -1.29 7.36 -1.55
N ALA A 59 -1.29 8.26 -2.54
CA ALA A 59 -2.40 9.17 -2.86
C ALA A 59 -2.86 10.01 -1.65
N ILE A 60 -1.90 10.47 -0.84
CA ILE A 60 -2.16 11.32 0.33
C ILE A 60 -2.26 12.78 -0.12
N TYR A 61 -1.29 13.25 -0.92
CA TYR A 61 -1.26 14.64 -1.37
C TYR A 61 -2.17 14.91 -2.57
N VAL A 62 -2.30 13.95 -3.46
CA VAL A 62 -3.14 14.06 -4.67
C VAL A 62 -4.12 12.91 -4.69
N PRO A 63 -5.45 13.19 -4.74
CA PRO A 63 -6.45 12.15 -4.86
C PRO A 63 -6.20 11.27 -6.08
N TYR A 64 -6.41 9.97 -5.93
CA TYR A 64 -6.18 8.99 -6.99
C TYR A 64 -6.91 9.34 -8.29
N GLY A 65 -8.14 9.88 -8.20
CA GLY A 65 -8.93 10.28 -9.35
C GLY A 65 -8.25 11.31 -10.25
N ASN A 66 -7.49 12.24 -9.68
CA ASN A 66 -6.80 13.33 -10.41
C ASN A 66 -5.45 12.92 -10.99
N MET A 67 -4.99 11.70 -10.76
CA MET A 67 -3.70 11.25 -11.28
C MET A 67 -3.79 10.84 -12.75
N PRO A 68 -2.73 11.09 -13.55
CA PRO A 68 -2.65 10.59 -14.92
C PRO A 68 -2.66 9.07 -14.94
N GLN A 69 -3.22 8.48 -16.00
CA GLN A 69 -3.40 7.03 -16.15
C GLN A 69 -2.10 6.24 -15.99
N THR A 70 -1.02 6.74 -16.57
CA THR A 70 0.31 6.12 -16.47
C THR A 70 0.76 6.01 -15.01
N LEU A 71 0.56 7.07 -14.22
CA LEU A 71 0.92 7.06 -12.80
C LEU A 71 0.02 6.11 -12.01
N LYS A 72 -1.28 6.05 -12.32
CA LYS A 72 -2.22 5.10 -11.72
C LYS A 72 -1.77 3.65 -11.89
N TYR A 73 -1.25 3.28 -13.06
CA TYR A 73 -0.72 1.94 -13.30
C TYR A 73 0.51 1.64 -12.41
N ILE A 74 1.43 2.57 -12.31
CA ILE A 74 2.66 2.39 -11.53
C ILE A 74 2.34 2.26 -10.03
N ILE A 75 1.54 3.17 -9.48
CA ILE A 75 1.27 3.19 -8.02
C ILE A 75 0.43 2.01 -7.55
N ARG A 76 -0.38 1.40 -8.42
CA ARG A 76 -1.14 0.17 -8.09
C ARG A 76 -0.23 -0.99 -7.65
N PHE A 77 0.99 -1.06 -8.16
CA PHE A 77 1.96 -2.10 -7.79
C PHE A 77 2.75 -1.76 -6.53
N LEU A 78 2.72 -0.51 -6.07
CA LEU A 78 3.46 -0.11 -4.89
C LEU A 78 2.74 -0.52 -3.61
N PRO A 79 3.46 -1.15 -2.65
CA PRO A 79 2.85 -1.57 -1.39
C PRO A 79 2.29 -0.41 -0.58
N ALA A 80 2.90 0.78 -0.65
CA ALA A 80 2.43 1.96 0.04
C ALA A 80 1.01 2.36 -0.38
N PHE A 81 0.69 2.29 -1.69
CA PHE A 81 -0.65 2.59 -2.19
C PHE A 81 -1.66 1.51 -1.81
N GLN A 82 -1.29 0.24 -1.95
CA GLN A 82 -2.15 -0.88 -1.58
C GLN A 82 -2.53 -0.83 -0.10
N GLY A 83 -1.55 -0.51 0.75
CA GLY A 83 -1.78 -0.35 2.17
C GLY A 83 -2.67 0.83 2.52
N ALA A 84 -2.41 2.00 1.94
CA ALA A 84 -3.25 3.18 2.14
C ALA A 84 -4.69 2.94 1.64
N SER A 85 -4.86 2.26 0.51
CA SER A 85 -6.16 1.88 -0.04
C SER A 85 -6.88 0.88 0.87
N ALA A 86 -6.19 -0.13 1.40
CA ALA A 86 -6.79 -1.11 2.30
C ALA A 86 -7.32 -0.47 3.60
N ILE A 87 -6.51 0.38 4.23
CA ILE A 87 -6.92 1.09 5.45
C ILE A 87 -8.11 2.02 5.17
N ARG A 88 -8.05 2.79 4.07
CA ARG A 88 -9.17 3.67 3.70
C ARG A 88 -10.45 2.87 3.46
N GLU A 89 -10.38 1.73 2.79
CA GLU A 89 -11.53 0.88 2.51
C GLU A 89 -12.14 0.32 3.80
N ILE A 90 -11.33 -0.18 4.74
CA ILE A 90 -11.80 -0.69 6.03
C ILE A 90 -12.49 0.43 6.82
N TRP A 91 -11.88 1.60 6.91
CA TRP A 91 -12.43 2.73 7.66
C TRP A 91 -13.69 3.31 7.03
N MET A 92 -13.69 3.50 5.72
CA MET A 92 -14.78 4.18 5.03
C MET A 92 -15.97 3.27 4.74
N ASN A 93 -15.79 1.95 4.70
CA ASN A 93 -16.93 1.03 4.56
C ASN A 93 -17.95 1.19 5.69
N GLN A 94 -17.50 1.47 6.89
CA GLN A 94 -18.40 1.75 8.01
C GLN A 94 -19.11 3.09 7.86
N GLU A 95 -18.38 4.14 7.58
CA GLU A 95 -18.94 5.50 7.44
C GLU A 95 -19.87 5.62 6.23
N LEU A 96 -19.54 5.02 5.10
CA LEU A 96 -20.36 5.05 3.88
C LEU A 96 -21.70 4.29 4.03
N GLN A 97 -21.79 3.32 4.96
CA GLN A 97 -23.06 2.66 5.26
C GLN A 97 -24.04 3.57 6.00
N TRP A 98 -23.53 4.53 6.77
CA TRP A 98 -24.35 5.49 7.52
C TRP A 98 -24.89 6.63 6.63
N PHE A 99 -24.18 6.99 5.57
CA PHE A 99 -24.66 7.98 4.63
C PHE A 99 -25.73 7.39 3.70
N HIS A 100 -26.95 7.90 3.80
CA HIS A 100 -28.07 7.57 2.90
C HIS A 100 -27.86 8.24 1.53
N CYS A 101 -26.72 7.95 0.89
CA CYS A 101 -26.36 8.51 -0.41
C CYS A 101 -26.64 7.49 -1.52
N PRO A 102 -27.05 7.91 -2.72
CA PRO A 102 -27.21 7.03 -3.87
C PRO A 102 -25.95 6.22 -4.16
N SER A 103 -26.11 4.96 -4.58
CA SER A 103 -25.01 4.04 -4.83
C SER A 103 -23.99 4.56 -5.86
N GLU A 104 -24.45 5.33 -6.84
CA GLU A 104 -23.60 5.94 -7.88
C GLU A 104 -22.62 6.96 -7.28
N ILE A 105 -23.06 7.75 -6.31
CA ILE A 105 -22.19 8.74 -5.64
C ILE A 105 -21.14 8.01 -4.76
N LYS A 106 -21.54 6.92 -4.10
CA LYS A 106 -20.64 6.10 -3.28
C LYS A 106 -19.53 5.46 -4.13
N THR A 107 -19.88 4.86 -5.26
CA THR A 107 -18.91 4.25 -6.16
C THR A 107 -17.98 5.28 -6.81
N GLY A 108 -18.51 6.41 -7.26
CA GLY A 108 -17.71 7.50 -7.82
C GLY A 108 -16.70 8.07 -6.81
N TYR A 109 -17.13 8.24 -5.56
CA TYR A 109 -16.25 8.71 -4.48
C TYR A 109 -15.19 7.66 -4.12
N ALA A 110 -15.57 6.39 -4.06
CA ALA A 110 -14.64 5.30 -3.78
C ALA A 110 -13.55 5.18 -4.86
N ASP A 111 -13.92 5.32 -6.12
CA ASP A 111 -12.95 5.32 -7.23
C ASP A 111 -12.06 6.57 -7.23
N TYR A 112 -12.63 7.73 -6.91
CA TYR A 112 -11.88 8.98 -6.82
C TYR A 112 -10.82 8.95 -5.71
N MET A 113 -11.15 8.35 -4.57
CA MET A 113 -10.25 8.22 -3.42
C MET A 113 -9.30 7.00 -3.52
N GLY A 114 -9.47 6.16 -4.53
CA GLY A 114 -8.66 4.94 -4.70
C GLY A 114 -8.93 3.88 -3.63
N LEU A 115 -10.20 3.79 -3.15
CA LEU A 115 -10.62 2.72 -2.26
C LEU A 115 -10.76 1.41 -3.04
N THR A 116 -11.39 1.48 -4.22
CA THR A 116 -11.58 0.34 -5.11
C THR A 116 -10.42 0.25 -6.10
N ILE A 117 -9.56 -0.74 -5.92
CA ILE A 117 -8.52 -1.06 -6.90
C ILE A 117 -9.03 -2.19 -7.75
N SER A 118 -9.28 -1.92 -9.02
CA SER A 118 -9.63 -2.94 -10.00
C SER A 118 -8.40 -3.33 -10.82
N PHE A 119 -8.10 -4.62 -10.85
CA PHE A 119 -7.21 -5.22 -11.85
C PHE A 119 -8.08 -5.89 -12.92
N GLY A 120 -8.27 -5.20 -14.06
CA GLY A 120 -9.23 -5.65 -15.07
C GLY A 120 -10.67 -5.57 -14.54
N ASN A 121 -11.39 -6.68 -14.54
CA ASN A 121 -12.79 -6.77 -14.11
C ASN A 121 -12.97 -7.18 -12.62
N ALA A 122 -11.89 -7.42 -11.88
CA ALA A 122 -11.94 -7.84 -10.49
C ALA A 122 -11.60 -6.69 -9.54
N THR A 123 -12.47 -6.40 -8.59
CA THR A 123 -12.21 -5.50 -7.46
C THR A 123 -11.49 -6.26 -6.35
N LEU A 124 -10.35 -5.75 -5.88
CA LEU A 124 -9.62 -6.35 -4.78
C LEU A 124 -10.30 -6.03 -3.45
N SER A 125 -10.65 -7.05 -2.69
CA SER A 125 -11.11 -6.89 -1.32
C SER A 125 -9.95 -6.48 -0.38
N PRO A 126 -10.22 -5.88 0.79
CA PRO A 126 -9.18 -5.49 1.76
C PRO A 126 -8.23 -6.64 2.12
N HIS A 127 -8.77 -7.84 2.32
CA HIS A 127 -8.00 -9.04 2.63
C HIS A 127 -7.03 -9.43 1.50
N MET A 128 -7.47 -9.30 0.25
CA MET A 128 -6.61 -9.56 -0.92
C MET A 128 -5.48 -8.53 -1.03
N LYS A 129 -5.72 -7.27 -0.66
CA LYS A 129 -4.69 -6.23 -0.61
C LYS A 129 -3.64 -6.53 0.46
N ILE A 130 -4.08 -6.98 1.65
CA ILE A 130 -3.19 -7.39 2.74
C ILE A 130 -2.32 -8.58 2.30
N LEU A 131 -2.94 -9.60 1.70
CA LEU A 131 -2.22 -10.77 1.17
C LEU A 131 -1.20 -10.37 0.10
N TYR A 132 -1.59 -9.49 -0.82
CA TYR A 132 -0.68 -8.95 -1.84
C TYR A 132 0.54 -8.27 -1.19
N MET A 133 0.35 -7.47 -0.14
CA MET A 133 1.44 -6.82 0.58
C MET A 133 2.40 -7.82 1.21
N PHE A 134 1.91 -8.89 1.83
CA PHE A 134 2.77 -9.93 2.39
C PHE A 134 3.57 -10.64 1.30
N ILE A 135 2.93 -11.04 0.20
CA ILE A 135 3.59 -11.72 -0.92
C ILE A 135 4.64 -10.81 -1.55
N SER A 136 4.29 -9.55 -1.85
CA SER A 136 5.24 -8.59 -2.42
C SER A 136 6.42 -8.31 -1.49
N GLY A 137 6.17 -8.21 -0.17
CA GLY A 137 7.22 -8.05 0.83
C GLY A 137 8.20 -9.23 0.86
N LEU A 138 7.69 -10.46 0.80
CA LEU A 138 8.53 -11.67 0.72
C LEU A 138 9.37 -11.70 -0.57
N ILE A 139 8.78 -11.32 -1.69
CA ILE A 139 9.50 -11.23 -2.98
C ILE A 139 10.63 -10.19 -2.89
N PHE A 140 10.34 -8.99 -2.38
CA PHE A 140 11.35 -7.93 -2.23
C PHE A 140 12.48 -8.35 -1.29
N LEU A 141 12.15 -8.99 -0.18
CA LEU A 141 13.13 -9.49 0.78
C LEU A 141 13.99 -10.60 0.15
N GLY A 142 13.39 -11.52 -0.57
CA GLY A 142 14.10 -12.60 -1.29
C GLY A 142 15.05 -12.06 -2.35
N LEU A 143 14.61 -11.07 -3.15
CA LEU A 143 15.47 -10.41 -4.14
C LEU A 143 16.62 -9.65 -3.48
N ALA A 144 16.35 -8.89 -2.41
CA ALA A 144 17.37 -8.15 -1.69
C ALA A 144 18.45 -9.09 -1.11
N THR A 145 18.03 -10.17 -0.45
CA THR A 145 18.96 -11.16 0.10
C THR A 145 19.76 -11.87 -0.98
N ALA A 146 19.17 -12.21 -2.13
CA ALA A 146 19.85 -12.80 -3.27
C ALA A 146 20.92 -11.86 -3.85
N ILE A 147 20.63 -10.57 -3.96
CA ILE A 147 21.59 -9.56 -4.45
C ILE A 147 22.77 -9.44 -3.47
N LEU A 148 22.49 -9.33 -2.17
CA LEU A 148 23.52 -9.20 -1.15
C LEU A 148 24.39 -10.45 -1.03
N SER A 149 23.81 -11.65 -1.16
CA SER A 149 24.58 -12.91 -1.11
C SER A 149 25.55 -13.03 -2.29
N ARG A 150 25.15 -12.60 -3.49
CA ARG A 150 26.05 -12.58 -4.67
C ARG A 150 27.19 -11.59 -4.51
N LYS A 151 26.94 -10.40 -3.95
CA LYS A 151 28.00 -9.41 -3.68
C LYS A 151 29.07 -9.96 -2.71
N ARG A 152 28.63 -10.60 -1.64
CA ARG A 152 29.53 -11.18 -0.63
C ARG A 152 30.43 -12.31 -1.18
N GLN A 153 29.97 -12.98 -2.23
CA GLN A 153 30.81 -14.03 -2.90
C GLN A 153 31.88 -13.43 -3.82
N GLN A 154 31.68 -12.22 -4.35
CA GLN A 154 32.65 -11.54 -5.20
C GLN A 154 33.78 -10.86 -4.41
N GLU A 155 33.56 -10.59 -3.12
CA GLU A 155 34.56 -9.97 -2.23
C GLU A 155 35.46 -11.00 -1.49
N ARG A 156 35.24 -12.30 -1.72
CA ARG A 156 36.06 -13.40 -1.24
C ARG A 156 36.97 -13.95 -2.33
#